data_8704a172de8618b23e0f19b04ad28cb0
#
_entry.id   8704a172de8618b23e0f19b04ad28cb0
#
_cell.length_a   1.000
_cell.length_b   1.000
_cell.length_c   1.000
_cell.angle_alpha   90.00
_cell.angle_beta   90.00
_cell.angle_gamma   90.00
#
_symmetry.space_group_name_H-M   'P 1'
#
loop_
_entity.id
_entity.type
_entity.pdbx_description
1 polymer ?
#
loop_
_entity_poly.entity_id
_entity_poly.type
_entity_poly.pdbx_seq_one_letter_code
_entity_poly.pdbx_strand_id
1 'polypeptide(L)'
;MIDLEIIERADVPAEWMEGLKGYAAIADNGSDAWLRTCLTRAVLTVQEKADKSLIPCTFCVQEDDATGGIRLYQNVENIIGVRDAQGNGCSFSVAGRMVYAMTDKASVTYRTMPMQGNIDLLLPVVYQYATALYDGQDSRTLASILEQCR
;
A
#
# COMPACT_ATOMS: atom_id res chain seq x y z
N MET A 1 0.88 17.86 9.75
CA MET A 1 1.60 17.08 8.74
C MET A 1 1.36 15.60 8.97
N ILE A 2 1.01 14.88 7.93
CA ILE A 2 0.75 13.44 7.99
C ILE A 2 1.99 12.71 7.49
N ASP A 3 2.44 11.72 8.26
CA ASP A 3 3.55 10.85 7.88
C ASP A 3 3.05 9.41 7.94
N LEU A 4 3.06 8.73 6.78
CA LEU A 4 2.61 7.35 6.64
C LEU A 4 3.80 6.45 6.36
N GLU A 5 3.98 5.45 7.19
CA GLU A 5 5.09 4.49 7.09
C GLU A 5 4.56 3.06 7.07
N ILE A 6 5.15 2.23 6.20
CA ILE A 6 4.92 0.78 6.23
C ILE A 6 5.90 0.16 7.22
N ILE A 7 5.39 -0.37 8.34
CA ILE A 7 6.21 -1.03 9.35
C ILE A 7 6.48 -2.48 8.95
N GLU A 8 5.47 -3.15 8.39
CA GLU A 8 5.55 -4.54 8.03
C GLU A 8 4.63 -4.78 6.84
N ARG A 9 4.99 -5.69 5.96
CA ARG A 9 4.16 -6.11 4.84
C ARG A 9 4.33 -7.59 4.55
N ALA A 10 3.30 -8.20 3.99
CA ALA A 10 3.40 -9.56 3.45
C ALA A 10 4.19 -9.54 2.14
N ASP A 11 4.75 -10.68 1.78
CA ASP A 11 5.35 -10.86 0.46
C ASP A 11 4.26 -10.90 -0.61
N VAL A 12 4.63 -10.50 -1.82
CA VAL A 12 3.75 -10.61 -2.97
C VAL A 12 3.50 -12.09 -3.26
N PRO A 13 2.25 -12.52 -3.48
CA PRO A 13 1.96 -13.92 -3.78
C PRO A 13 2.76 -14.46 -4.96
N ALA A 14 3.23 -15.70 -4.85
CA ALA A 14 4.07 -16.32 -5.88
C ALA A 14 3.35 -16.44 -7.24
N GLU A 15 2.04 -16.67 -7.21
CA GLU A 15 1.25 -16.76 -8.45
C GLU A 15 1.20 -15.45 -9.23
N TRP A 16 1.41 -14.30 -8.56
CA TRP A 16 1.47 -13.00 -9.26
C TRP A 16 2.76 -12.87 -10.06
N MET A 17 3.84 -13.49 -9.60
CA MET A 17 5.09 -13.53 -10.34
C MET A 17 4.92 -14.33 -11.64
N GLU A 18 4.27 -15.48 -11.57
CA GLU A 18 3.96 -16.30 -12.74
C GLU A 18 3.01 -15.56 -13.70
N GLY A 19 2.00 -14.89 -13.16
CA GLY A 19 1.10 -14.07 -13.97
C GLY A 19 1.81 -12.92 -14.68
N LEU A 20 2.76 -12.27 -14.01
CA LEU A 20 3.55 -11.20 -14.60
C LEU A 20 4.43 -11.74 -15.75
N LYS A 21 5.07 -12.89 -15.55
CA LYS A 21 5.88 -13.52 -16.60
C LYS A 21 5.05 -13.84 -17.83
N GLY A 22 3.83 -14.35 -17.62
CA GLY A 22 2.89 -14.61 -18.72
C GLY A 22 2.48 -13.33 -19.43
N TYR A 23 2.17 -12.29 -18.67
CA TYR A 23 1.78 -10.99 -19.22
C TYR A 23 2.92 -10.36 -20.05
N ALA A 24 4.14 -10.39 -19.53
CA ALA A 24 5.30 -9.77 -20.16
C ALA A 24 6.01 -10.69 -21.17
N ALA A 25 5.54 -11.92 -21.36
CA ALA A 25 6.13 -12.93 -22.24
C ALA A 25 7.58 -13.27 -21.86
N ILE A 26 7.87 -13.35 -20.57
CA ILE A 26 9.19 -13.71 -20.05
C ILE A 26 9.19 -15.20 -19.71
N ALA A 27 10.01 -15.98 -20.42
CA ALA A 27 10.03 -17.44 -20.28
C ALA A 27 11.17 -17.95 -19.39
N ASP A 28 12.25 -17.20 -19.23
CA ASP A 28 13.42 -17.63 -18.46
C ASP A 28 13.37 -17.12 -17.02
N ASN A 29 14.30 -17.62 -16.19
CA ASN A 29 14.42 -17.27 -14.79
C ASN A 29 15.66 -16.39 -14.49
N GLY A 30 16.35 -15.92 -15.51
CA GLY A 30 17.61 -15.20 -15.35
C GLY A 30 17.46 -13.84 -14.69
N SER A 31 16.29 -13.21 -14.81
CA SER A 31 16.00 -11.88 -14.25
C SER A 31 14.98 -11.92 -13.10
N ASP A 32 14.76 -13.09 -12.50
CA ASP A 32 13.69 -13.24 -11.49
C ASP A 32 13.83 -12.29 -10.29
N ALA A 33 15.07 -12.08 -9.80
CA ALA A 33 15.28 -11.18 -8.67
C ALA A 33 14.88 -9.74 -9.02
N TRP A 34 15.26 -9.25 -10.17
CA TRP A 34 14.90 -7.90 -10.63
C TRP A 34 13.40 -7.80 -10.94
N LEU A 35 12.85 -8.82 -11.58
CA LEU A 35 11.42 -8.84 -11.91
C LEU A 35 10.58 -8.84 -10.64
N ARG A 36 10.99 -9.56 -9.61
CA ARG A 36 10.31 -9.56 -8.30
C ARG A 36 10.36 -8.17 -7.65
N THR A 37 11.50 -7.48 -7.76
CA THR A 37 11.64 -6.10 -7.29
C THR A 37 10.66 -5.18 -8.02
N CYS A 38 10.55 -5.30 -9.34
CA CYS A 38 9.61 -4.52 -10.13
C CYS A 38 8.17 -4.81 -9.74
N LEU A 39 7.83 -6.08 -9.53
CA LEU A 39 6.48 -6.48 -9.13
C LEU A 39 6.14 -5.94 -7.75
N THR A 40 7.03 -6.06 -6.78
CA THR A 40 6.82 -5.54 -5.43
C THR A 40 6.60 -4.02 -5.45
N ARG A 41 7.44 -3.29 -6.17
CA ARG A 41 7.28 -1.84 -6.32
C ARG A 41 5.95 -1.48 -6.97
N ALA A 42 5.56 -2.23 -8.00
CA ALA A 42 4.28 -2.00 -8.67
C ALA A 42 3.10 -2.21 -7.73
N VAL A 43 3.11 -3.29 -6.96
CA VAL A 43 2.05 -3.57 -5.98
C VAL A 43 1.93 -2.43 -4.97
N LEU A 44 3.05 -2.02 -4.37
CA LEU A 44 3.05 -0.96 -3.36
C LEU A 44 2.60 0.38 -3.95
N THR A 45 3.04 0.71 -5.15
CA THR A 45 2.69 1.96 -5.81
C THR A 45 1.21 2.00 -6.21
N VAL A 46 0.69 0.92 -6.79
CA VAL A 46 -0.70 0.84 -7.22
C VAL A 46 -1.64 0.86 -6.01
N GLN A 47 -1.34 0.11 -4.95
CA GLN A 47 -2.21 0.11 -3.76
C GLN A 47 -2.25 1.49 -3.08
N GLU A 48 -1.14 2.22 -3.08
CA GLU A 48 -1.11 3.59 -2.55
C GLU A 48 -1.95 4.53 -3.43
N LYS A 49 -1.75 4.49 -4.74
CA LYS A 49 -2.46 5.37 -5.67
C LYS A 49 -3.96 5.10 -5.69
N ALA A 50 -4.36 3.85 -5.66
CA ALA A 50 -5.77 3.45 -5.67
C ALA A 50 -6.42 3.56 -4.30
N ASP A 51 -5.65 3.71 -3.24
CA ASP A 51 -6.13 3.65 -1.85
C ASP A 51 -6.88 2.34 -1.57
N LYS A 52 -6.33 1.23 -2.07
CA LYS A 52 -6.87 -0.11 -1.91
C LYS A 52 -5.75 -1.07 -1.52
N SER A 53 -5.98 -1.90 -0.50
CA SER A 53 -5.00 -2.91 -0.11
C SER A 53 -4.95 -4.04 -1.14
N LEU A 54 -3.75 -4.39 -1.59
CA LEU A 54 -3.51 -5.54 -2.46
C LEU A 54 -2.76 -6.65 -1.73
N ILE A 55 -1.92 -6.29 -0.76
CA ILE A 55 -1.26 -7.22 0.15
C ILE A 55 -1.44 -6.73 1.58
N PRO A 56 -1.49 -7.64 2.57
CA PRO A 56 -1.57 -7.22 3.98
C PRO A 56 -0.36 -6.39 4.38
N CYS A 57 -0.61 -5.23 4.99
CA CYS A 57 0.44 -4.35 5.49
C CYS A 57 0.09 -3.87 6.90
N THR A 58 1.12 -3.55 7.68
CA THR A 58 0.97 -2.83 8.93
C THR A 58 1.51 -1.43 8.71
N PHE A 59 0.66 -0.42 8.90
CA PHE A 59 1.01 0.98 8.71
C PHE A 59 1.07 1.70 10.04
N CYS A 60 1.91 2.74 10.10
CA CYS A 60 1.90 3.73 11.15
C CYS A 60 1.67 5.09 10.52
N VAL A 61 0.63 5.79 10.97
CA VAL A 61 0.33 7.16 10.54
C VAL A 61 0.61 8.08 11.70
N GLN A 62 1.40 9.12 11.48
CA GLN A 62 1.67 10.15 12.48
C GLN A 62 1.00 11.45 12.05
N GLU A 63 0.39 12.14 12.99
CA GLU A 63 -0.30 13.39 12.73
C GLU A 63 -0.08 14.37 13.87
N ASP A 64 0.23 15.64 13.53
CA ASP A 64 0.43 16.71 14.51
C ASP A 64 -0.90 17.30 15.00
N ASP A 65 -1.98 17.18 14.24
CA ASP A 65 -3.31 17.63 14.58
C ASP A 65 -4.28 16.44 14.69
N ALA A 66 -3.96 15.52 15.59
CA ALA A 66 -4.67 14.26 15.73
C ALA A 66 -6.09 14.43 16.30
N THR A 67 -6.38 15.51 17.03
CA THR A 67 -7.73 15.79 17.52
C THR A 67 -8.70 16.13 16.40
N GLY A 68 -8.19 16.66 15.30
CA GLY A 68 -8.96 16.95 14.10
C GLY A 68 -9.25 15.75 13.23
N GLY A 69 -8.65 14.61 13.56
CA GLY A 69 -8.85 13.35 12.87
C GLY A 69 -7.62 12.89 12.10
N ILE A 70 -7.34 11.60 12.18
CA ILE A 70 -6.29 10.93 11.42
C ILE A 70 -6.98 10.01 10.43
N ARG A 71 -6.76 10.25 9.12
CA ARG A 71 -7.32 9.38 8.10
C ARG A 71 -6.48 8.12 7.97
N LEU A 72 -7.16 6.96 7.96
CA LEU A 72 -6.53 5.68 7.67
C LEU A 72 -6.72 5.35 6.19
N TYR A 73 -5.68 4.81 5.58
CA TYR A 73 -5.64 4.54 4.14
C TYR A 73 -5.82 3.06 3.85
N GLN A 74 -6.30 2.76 2.66
CA GLN A 74 -6.53 1.41 2.17
C GLN A 74 -7.64 0.71 2.98
N ASN A 75 -7.69 -0.62 2.96
CA ASN A 75 -8.75 -1.37 3.64
C ASN A 75 -8.29 -1.76 5.04
N VAL A 76 -8.80 -1.08 6.06
CA VAL A 76 -8.39 -1.34 7.44
C VAL A 76 -9.01 -2.63 7.94
N GLU A 77 -8.17 -3.56 8.42
CA GLU A 77 -8.61 -4.76 9.12
C GLU A 77 -8.86 -4.47 10.59
N ASN A 78 -7.84 -3.92 11.27
CA ASN A 78 -7.95 -3.55 12.68
C ASN A 78 -6.91 -2.49 13.05
N ILE A 79 -7.26 -1.72 14.09
CA ILE A 79 -6.35 -0.76 14.69
C ILE A 79 -5.59 -1.49 15.82
N ILE A 80 -4.26 -1.50 15.72
CA ILE A 80 -3.40 -2.16 16.71
C ILE A 80 -3.24 -1.28 17.93
N GLY A 81 -3.06 0.03 17.74
CA GLY A 81 -2.94 0.97 18.86
C GLY A 81 -2.83 2.41 18.42
N VAL A 82 -3.14 3.30 19.34
CA VAL A 82 -2.98 4.75 19.18
C VAL A 82 -2.10 5.23 20.33
N ARG A 83 -1.03 5.97 20.00
CA ARG A 83 -0.03 6.42 20.97
C ARG A 83 0.16 7.92 20.87
N ASP A 84 0.48 8.53 22.00
CA ASP A 84 0.80 9.94 22.07
C ASP A 84 2.27 10.21 21.64
N ALA A 85 2.70 11.47 21.71
CA ALA A 85 4.06 11.86 21.31
C ALA A 85 5.16 11.21 22.18
N GLN A 86 4.83 10.76 23.39
CA GLN A 86 5.75 10.08 24.30
C GLN A 86 5.74 8.56 24.13
N GLY A 87 4.93 8.03 23.20
CA GLY A 87 4.82 6.60 22.96
C GLY A 87 3.87 5.87 23.90
N ASN A 88 3.11 6.58 24.72
CA ASN A 88 2.13 5.98 25.61
C ASN A 88 0.79 5.81 24.91
N GLY A 89 0.02 4.78 25.29
CA GLY A 89 -1.32 4.59 24.77
C GLY A 89 -2.20 5.79 25.10
N CYS A 90 -3.03 6.21 24.14
CA CYS A 90 -3.98 7.29 24.37
C CYS A 90 -5.38 6.87 23.96
N SER A 91 -6.38 7.53 24.55
CA SER A 91 -7.78 7.30 24.22
C SER A 91 -8.09 7.87 22.85
N PHE A 92 -8.98 7.19 22.12
CA PHE A 92 -9.37 7.59 20.78
C PHE A 92 -10.78 7.12 20.46
N SER A 93 -11.37 7.72 19.45
CA SER A 93 -12.64 7.27 18.87
C SER A 93 -12.47 7.06 17.37
N VAL A 94 -13.32 6.22 16.79
CA VAL A 94 -13.26 5.86 15.38
C VAL A 94 -14.58 6.19 14.72
N ALA A 95 -14.53 6.87 13.58
CA ALA A 95 -15.68 7.14 12.73
C ALA A 95 -15.30 6.85 11.29
N GLY A 96 -15.78 5.72 10.74
CA GLY A 96 -15.41 5.28 9.40
C GLY A 96 -13.89 5.04 9.27
N ARG A 97 -13.24 5.79 8.40
CA ARG A 97 -11.79 5.70 8.17
C ARG A 97 -11.01 6.76 8.95
N MET A 98 -11.66 7.43 9.91
CA MET A 98 -11.03 8.49 10.71
C MET A 98 -10.86 8.03 12.14
N VAL A 99 -9.69 8.31 12.70
CA VAL A 99 -9.39 8.12 14.12
C VAL A 99 -9.19 9.49 14.75
N TYR A 100 -9.90 9.75 15.83
CA TYR A 100 -9.81 11.00 16.58
C TYR A 100 -9.11 10.72 17.90
N ALA A 101 -7.87 11.15 18.02
CA ALA A 101 -7.09 10.97 19.24
C ALA A 101 -7.42 12.07 20.25
N MET A 102 -7.19 11.78 21.52
CA MET A 102 -7.45 12.73 22.61
C MET A 102 -6.26 13.67 22.86
N THR A 103 -5.21 13.58 22.03
CA THR A 103 -4.04 14.47 22.10
C THR A 103 -3.77 15.04 20.72
N ASP A 104 -3.06 16.18 20.65
CA ASP A 104 -2.77 16.84 19.37
C ASP A 104 -1.81 16.02 18.49
N LYS A 105 -0.76 15.47 19.12
CA LYS A 105 0.22 14.65 18.40
C LYS A 105 0.01 13.20 18.74
N ALA A 106 -0.31 12.39 17.74
CA ALA A 106 -0.55 10.97 17.94
C ALA A 106 -0.12 10.17 16.73
N SER A 107 0.12 8.88 16.95
CA SER A 107 0.35 7.91 15.91
C SER A 107 -0.65 6.77 16.02
N VAL A 108 -1.11 6.29 14.88
CA VAL A 108 -2.00 5.13 14.79
C VAL A 108 -1.26 4.02 14.05
N THR A 109 -1.19 2.85 14.68
CA THR A 109 -0.68 1.64 14.03
C THR A 109 -1.87 0.77 13.68
N TYR A 110 -1.99 0.39 12.43
CA TYR A 110 -3.13 -0.40 11.97
C TYR A 110 -2.71 -1.39 10.89
N ARG A 111 -3.51 -2.42 10.73
CA ARG A 111 -3.29 -3.47 9.73
C ARG A 111 -4.35 -3.37 8.64
N THR A 112 -3.93 -3.57 7.39
CA THR A 112 -4.82 -3.61 6.24
C THR A 112 -5.13 -5.03 5.83
N MET A 113 -6.24 -5.20 5.12
CA MET A 113 -6.69 -6.48 4.59
C MET A 113 -7.06 -6.32 3.12
N PRO A 114 -6.42 -7.09 2.21
CA PRO A 114 -6.81 -7.04 0.80
C PRO A 114 -8.19 -7.65 0.58
N MET A 115 -8.88 -7.13 -0.41
CA MET A 115 -10.17 -7.66 -0.86
C MET A 115 -10.02 -8.20 -2.28
N GLN A 116 -10.53 -9.40 -2.53
CA GLN A 116 -10.34 -10.08 -3.81
C GLN A 116 -10.85 -9.25 -5.00
N GLY A 117 -11.98 -8.56 -4.85
CA GLY A 117 -12.51 -7.70 -5.91
C GLY A 117 -11.56 -6.58 -6.31
N ASN A 118 -10.84 -6.00 -5.35
CA ASN A 118 -9.84 -4.96 -5.63
C ASN A 118 -8.61 -5.57 -6.31
N ILE A 119 -8.20 -6.76 -5.89
CA ILE A 119 -7.08 -7.47 -6.51
C ILE A 119 -7.43 -7.76 -7.98
N ASP A 120 -8.60 -8.30 -8.24
CA ASP A 120 -9.03 -8.65 -9.60
C ASP A 120 -9.07 -7.42 -10.51
N LEU A 121 -9.50 -6.28 -9.96
CA LEU A 121 -9.59 -5.02 -10.71
C LEU A 121 -8.21 -4.41 -10.99
N LEU A 122 -7.30 -4.45 -10.01
CA LEU A 122 -6.04 -3.69 -10.05
C LEU A 122 -4.83 -4.52 -10.48
N LEU A 123 -4.89 -5.85 -10.42
CA LEU A 123 -3.76 -6.68 -10.80
C LEU A 123 -3.29 -6.45 -12.25
N PRO A 124 -4.19 -6.23 -13.24
CA PRO A 124 -3.75 -5.85 -14.59
C PRO A 124 -2.93 -4.57 -14.62
N VAL A 125 -3.30 -3.58 -13.82
CA VAL A 125 -2.55 -2.32 -13.71
C VAL A 125 -1.18 -2.57 -13.07
N VAL A 126 -1.12 -3.43 -12.05
CA VAL A 126 0.14 -3.85 -11.41
C VAL A 126 1.07 -4.47 -12.43
N TYR A 127 0.56 -5.39 -13.25
CA TYR A 127 1.39 -6.05 -14.28
C TYR A 127 1.87 -5.06 -15.33
N GLN A 128 1.02 -4.14 -15.75
CA GLN A 128 1.39 -3.11 -16.71
C GLN A 128 2.50 -2.21 -16.15
N TYR A 129 2.36 -1.79 -14.89
CA TYR A 129 3.35 -0.95 -14.22
C TYR A 129 4.67 -1.70 -14.01
N ALA A 130 4.60 -2.93 -13.52
CA ALA A 130 5.79 -3.76 -13.29
C ALA A 130 6.57 -4.01 -14.58
N THR A 131 5.86 -4.29 -15.69
CA THR A 131 6.47 -4.49 -17.00
C THR A 131 7.17 -3.21 -17.48
N ALA A 132 6.53 -2.07 -17.29
CA ALA A 132 7.12 -0.77 -17.65
C ALA A 132 8.38 -0.47 -16.83
N LEU A 133 8.37 -0.79 -15.52
CA LEU A 133 9.58 -0.68 -14.69
C LEU A 133 10.68 -1.61 -15.20
N TYR A 134 10.33 -2.86 -15.51
CA TYR A 134 11.28 -3.85 -16.02
C TYR A 134 11.91 -3.40 -17.33
N ASP A 135 11.12 -2.78 -18.21
CA ASP A 135 11.57 -2.28 -19.51
C ASP A 135 12.32 -0.95 -19.42
N GLY A 136 12.40 -0.35 -18.23
CA GLY A 136 13.10 0.92 -18.03
C GLY A 136 12.36 2.14 -18.57
N GLN A 137 11.02 2.09 -18.62
CA GLN A 137 10.22 3.22 -19.11
C GLN A 137 10.36 4.44 -18.21
N ASP A 138 10.12 5.63 -18.78
CA ASP A 138 10.30 6.89 -18.06
C ASP A 138 9.16 7.17 -17.07
N SER A 139 9.34 8.20 -16.25
CA SER A 139 8.38 8.57 -15.22
C SER A 139 7.03 9.01 -15.78
N ARG A 140 7.01 9.58 -17.00
CA ARG A 140 5.76 9.98 -17.67
C ARG A 140 4.92 8.77 -18.02
N THR A 141 5.53 7.73 -18.58
CA THR A 141 4.85 6.49 -18.92
C THR A 141 4.31 5.82 -17.67
N LEU A 142 5.10 5.74 -16.60
CA LEU A 142 4.69 5.16 -15.33
C LEU A 142 3.51 5.94 -14.72
N ALA A 143 3.56 7.27 -14.73
CA ALA A 143 2.47 8.09 -14.22
C ALA A 143 1.18 7.90 -15.02
N SER A 144 1.29 7.73 -16.34
CA SER A 144 0.14 7.49 -17.21
C SER A 144 -0.56 6.17 -16.86
N ILE A 145 0.22 5.12 -16.55
CA ILE A 145 -0.34 3.84 -16.14
C ILE A 145 -1.14 4.01 -14.84
N LEU A 146 -0.64 4.77 -13.88
CA LEU A 146 -1.30 4.99 -12.60
C LEU A 146 -2.60 5.79 -12.71
N GLU A 147 -2.83 6.49 -13.80
CA GLU A 147 -4.10 7.18 -14.04
C GLU A 147 -5.29 6.20 -14.05
N GLN A 148 -5.04 4.94 -14.35
CA GLN A 148 -6.07 3.88 -14.35
C GLN A 148 -6.55 3.53 -12.94
N CYS A 149 -5.88 3.99 -11.90
CA CYS A 149 -6.21 3.69 -10.49
C CYS A 149 -7.29 4.62 -9.91
N ARG A 150 -7.81 5.53 -10.66
CA ARG A 150 -8.80 6.51 -10.20
C ARG A 150 -10.22 5.97 -10.24
#